data_3bb147a3a39597ee05b675e2e784a707
#
_entry.id   3bb147a3a39597ee05b675e2e784a707
#
_cell.length_a   1.000
_cell.length_b   1.000
_cell.length_c   1.000
_cell.angle_alpha   90.00
_cell.angle_beta   90.00
_cell.angle_gamma   90.00
#
_symmetry.space_group_name_H-M   'P 1'
#
loop_
_entity.id
_entity.type
_entity.pdbx_description
1 polymer ?
#
loop_
_entity_poly.entity_id
_entity_poly.type
_entity_poly.pdbx_seq_one_letter_code
_entity_poly.pdbx_strand_id
1 'polypeptide(L)'
;MTDRYAWVGALEREAPDIVAAWRGIDEGRFLSVRREVRRRSGTGTALGTVAQLAATADALSDVVERLPDHAFALPGGEGDWNVAEAVGHVATSRSGLVLAASLAAGDRWPPGTPAVLPGIPGPATGTRDGLVRRLDQSQRVIERAARAVEGHERDACPLEHPLVGRLRCGEWLLFAGVHDLMHLEQLHDLSAALARQ
;
A
#
# COMPACT_ATOMS: atom_id res chain seq x y z
N MET A 1 -26.95 10.24 -6.43
CA MET A 1 -25.61 10.41 -5.80
C MET A 1 -24.91 9.06 -5.90
N THR A 2 -23.90 8.94 -6.75
CA THR A 2 -23.08 7.73 -6.84
C THR A 2 -22.24 7.66 -5.56
N ASP A 3 -22.29 6.53 -4.88
CA ASP A 3 -21.51 6.32 -3.67
C ASP A 3 -20.01 6.45 -4.04
N ARG A 4 -19.32 7.44 -3.46
CA ARG A 4 -17.87 7.69 -3.67
C ARG A 4 -17.03 6.45 -3.37
N TYR A 5 -17.50 5.59 -2.48
CA TYR A 5 -16.78 4.39 -2.03
C TYR A 5 -17.38 3.09 -2.59
N ALA A 6 -18.14 3.14 -3.69
CA ALA A 6 -18.70 1.93 -4.31
C ALA A 6 -17.63 0.88 -4.67
N TRP A 7 -16.41 1.32 -5.00
CA TRP A 7 -15.27 0.47 -5.31
C TRP A 7 -14.75 -0.36 -4.11
N VAL A 8 -15.03 0.07 -2.88
CA VAL A 8 -14.60 -0.64 -1.66
C VAL A 8 -15.36 -1.94 -1.44
N GLY A 9 -16.59 -2.04 -1.95
CA GLY A 9 -17.49 -3.17 -1.64
C GLY A 9 -16.93 -4.56 -2.02
N ALA A 10 -16.18 -4.67 -3.11
CA ALA A 10 -15.49 -5.91 -3.48
C ALA A 10 -14.35 -6.22 -2.48
N LEU A 11 -13.55 -5.20 -2.18
CA LEU A 11 -12.40 -5.31 -1.27
C LEU A 11 -12.79 -5.63 0.17
N GLU A 12 -14.00 -5.27 0.62
CA GLU A 12 -14.48 -5.66 1.97
C GLU A 12 -14.52 -7.17 2.18
N ARG A 13 -14.74 -7.94 1.12
CA ARG A 13 -14.75 -9.40 1.17
C ARG A 13 -13.37 -10.02 1.01
N GLU A 14 -12.53 -9.42 0.19
CA GLU A 14 -11.23 -9.96 -0.22
C GLU A 14 -10.08 -9.45 0.64
N ALA A 15 -10.21 -8.24 1.20
CA ALA A 15 -9.22 -7.60 2.05
C ALA A 15 -9.87 -6.98 3.32
N PRO A 16 -10.60 -7.77 4.13
CA PRO A 16 -11.43 -7.25 5.22
C PRO A 16 -10.65 -6.50 6.29
N ASP A 17 -9.45 -6.96 6.67
CA ASP A 17 -8.64 -6.31 7.72
C ASP A 17 -8.03 -5.00 7.22
N ILE A 18 -7.57 -4.97 5.96
CA ILE A 18 -7.02 -3.79 5.31
C ILE A 18 -8.11 -2.73 5.17
N VAL A 19 -9.28 -3.10 4.64
CA VAL A 19 -10.41 -2.17 4.49
C VAL A 19 -10.91 -1.66 5.85
N ALA A 20 -11.02 -2.55 6.84
CA ALA A 20 -11.46 -2.15 8.16
C ALA A 20 -10.46 -1.23 8.88
N ALA A 21 -9.15 -1.41 8.67
CA ALA A 21 -8.12 -0.50 9.18
C ALA A 21 -8.22 0.86 8.47
N TRP A 22 -8.31 0.88 7.15
CA TRP A 22 -8.43 2.10 6.35
C TRP A 22 -9.69 2.90 6.69
N ARG A 23 -10.87 2.26 6.81
CA ARG A 23 -12.12 2.93 7.22
C ARG A 23 -12.10 3.50 8.63
N GLY A 24 -11.28 2.96 9.51
CA GLY A 24 -11.13 3.45 10.87
C GLY A 24 -10.22 4.68 11.00
N ILE A 25 -9.62 5.15 9.90
CA ILE A 25 -8.76 6.32 9.89
C ILE A 25 -9.62 7.57 9.88
N ASP A 26 -9.50 8.39 10.91
CA ASP A 26 -10.16 9.68 10.97
C ASP A 26 -9.50 10.66 10.00
N GLU A 27 -10.30 11.34 9.17
CA GLU A 27 -9.80 12.34 8.23
C GLU A 27 -8.91 13.38 8.94
N GLY A 28 -7.70 13.59 8.41
CA GLY A 28 -6.74 14.56 8.92
C GLY A 28 -5.97 14.16 10.19
N ARG A 29 -6.11 12.91 10.68
CA ARG A 29 -5.38 12.44 11.88
C ARG A 29 -4.44 11.29 11.58
N PHE A 30 -3.19 11.58 11.25
CA PHE A 30 -2.16 10.56 11.02
C PHE A 30 -1.96 9.59 12.21
N LEU A 31 -2.20 10.03 13.45
CA LEU A 31 -2.15 9.17 14.64
C LEU A 31 -3.19 8.04 14.60
N SER A 32 -4.30 8.21 13.89
CA SER A 32 -5.31 7.16 13.75
C SER A 32 -4.85 6.00 12.88
N VAL A 33 -4.01 6.22 11.87
CA VAL A 33 -3.47 5.16 11.00
C VAL A 33 -2.74 4.11 11.83
N ARG A 34 -1.78 4.52 12.67
CA ARG A 34 -1.04 3.61 13.55
C ARG A 34 -1.95 2.84 14.50
N ARG A 35 -2.95 3.51 15.09
CA ARG A 35 -3.92 2.88 15.99
C ARG A 35 -4.71 1.79 15.27
N GLU A 36 -5.26 2.08 14.10
CA GLU A 36 -6.10 1.14 13.36
C GLU A 36 -5.30 -0.05 12.82
N VAL A 37 -4.10 0.19 12.28
CA VAL A 37 -3.18 -0.86 11.88
C VAL A 37 -2.88 -1.80 13.05
N ARG A 38 -2.53 -1.28 14.22
CA ARG A 38 -2.24 -2.09 15.41
C ARG A 38 -3.44 -2.87 15.91
N ARG A 39 -4.62 -2.28 15.84
CA ARG A 39 -5.86 -2.94 16.27
C ARG A 39 -6.21 -4.15 15.40
N ARG A 40 -5.89 -4.10 14.11
CA ARG A 40 -6.28 -5.14 13.14
C ARG A 40 -5.18 -6.19 12.89
N SER A 41 -3.92 -5.82 12.97
CA SER A 41 -2.80 -6.75 12.70
C SER A 41 -2.68 -7.90 13.70
N GLY A 42 -3.30 -7.78 14.88
CA GLY A 42 -3.23 -8.81 15.93
C GLY A 42 -4.02 -10.07 15.65
N THR A 43 -4.85 -10.12 14.61
CA THR A 43 -5.79 -11.21 14.30
C THR A 43 -5.39 -12.08 13.11
N GLY A 44 -4.41 -11.63 12.30
CA GLY A 44 -4.01 -12.29 11.06
C GLY A 44 -2.59 -12.87 11.09
N THR A 45 -2.35 -13.84 10.20
CA THR A 45 -1.01 -14.32 9.87
C THR A 45 -0.41 -13.49 8.73
N ALA A 46 0.90 -13.53 8.55
CA ALA A 46 1.56 -12.86 7.44
C ALA A 46 1.02 -13.35 6.09
N LEU A 47 0.83 -14.65 5.92
CA LEU A 47 0.28 -15.23 4.68
C LEU A 47 -1.17 -14.83 4.44
N GLY A 48 -2.00 -14.73 5.49
CA GLY A 48 -3.38 -14.24 5.39
C GLY A 48 -3.43 -12.77 4.95
N THR A 49 -2.52 -11.93 5.44
CA THR A 49 -2.41 -10.53 5.03
C THR A 49 -1.92 -10.41 3.57
N VAL A 50 -1.04 -11.30 3.10
CA VAL A 50 -0.58 -11.33 1.70
C VAL A 50 -1.72 -11.59 0.71
N ALA A 51 -2.66 -12.47 1.06
CA ALA A 51 -3.84 -12.69 0.22
C ALA A 51 -4.69 -11.41 0.09
N GLN A 52 -4.82 -10.63 1.18
CA GLN A 52 -5.50 -9.34 1.15
C GLN A 52 -4.71 -8.29 0.34
N LEU A 53 -3.38 -8.30 0.42
CA LEU A 53 -2.50 -7.44 -0.40
C LEU A 53 -2.57 -7.77 -1.90
N ALA A 54 -2.84 -9.03 -2.26
CA ALA A 54 -3.09 -9.40 -3.66
C ALA A 54 -4.37 -8.72 -4.18
N ALA A 55 -5.44 -8.74 -3.40
CA ALA A 55 -6.70 -8.08 -3.78
C ALA A 55 -6.53 -6.55 -3.95
N THR A 56 -5.73 -5.89 -3.09
CA THR A 56 -5.45 -4.44 -3.28
C THR A 56 -4.58 -4.18 -4.52
N ALA A 57 -3.64 -5.09 -4.85
CA ALA A 57 -2.85 -4.98 -6.08
C ALA A 57 -3.70 -5.12 -7.33
N ASP A 58 -4.62 -6.08 -7.34
CA ASP A 58 -5.55 -6.30 -8.45
C ASP A 58 -6.44 -5.05 -8.65
N ALA A 59 -6.98 -4.50 -7.56
CA ALA A 59 -7.79 -3.28 -7.62
C ALA A 59 -7.00 -2.07 -8.13
N LEU A 60 -5.73 -1.91 -7.73
CA LEU A 60 -4.84 -0.87 -8.25
C LEU A 60 -4.58 -1.04 -9.75
N SER A 61 -4.27 -2.27 -10.19
CA SER A 61 -4.03 -2.60 -11.60
C SER A 61 -5.28 -2.31 -12.43
N ASP A 62 -6.44 -2.72 -11.96
CA ASP A 62 -7.75 -2.47 -12.60
C ASP A 62 -8.04 -0.98 -12.81
N VAL A 63 -7.72 -0.12 -11.86
CA VAL A 63 -7.91 1.33 -12.02
C VAL A 63 -6.88 1.89 -13.01
N VAL A 64 -5.62 1.51 -12.88
CA VAL A 64 -4.54 1.95 -13.78
C VAL A 64 -4.84 1.55 -15.23
N GLU A 65 -5.38 0.36 -15.48
CA GLU A 65 -5.76 -0.12 -16.81
C GLU A 65 -6.88 0.70 -17.45
N ARG A 66 -7.81 1.22 -16.65
CA ARG A 66 -8.95 2.02 -17.13
C ARG A 66 -8.62 3.49 -17.34
N LEU A 67 -7.53 4.02 -16.77
CA LEU A 67 -7.15 5.42 -16.95
C LEU A 67 -6.73 5.67 -18.41
N PRO A 68 -7.14 6.80 -19.04
CA PRO A 68 -6.64 7.18 -20.37
C PRO A 68 -5.15 7.57 -20.29
N ASP A 69 -4.41 7.40 -21.39
CA ASP A 69 -2.94 7.61 -21.41
C ASP A 69 -2.51 8.99 -20.94
N HIS A 70 -3.27 10.03 -21.28
CA HIS A 70 -2.95 11.40 -20.84
C HIS A 70 -3.08 11.60 -19.32
N ALA A 71 -3.85 10.74 -18.63
CA ALA A 71 -4.02 10.85 -17.18
C ALA A 71 -2.72 10.65 -16.42
N PHE A 72 -1.78 9.87 -16.95
CA PHE A 72 -0.50 9.59 -16.26
C PHE A 72 0.38 10.83 -16.08
N ALA A 73 0.19 11.87 -16.86
CA ALA A 73 0.88 13.15 -16.73
C ALA A 73 0.14 14.17 -15.85
N LEU A 74 -1.10 13.87 -15.42
CA LEU A 74 -1.88 14.76 -14.55
C LEU A 74 -1.38 14.69 -13.09
N PRO A 75 -1.70 15.71 -12.24
CA PRO A 75 -1.37 15.67 -10.83
C PRO A 75 -1.88 14.39 -10.16
N GLY A 76 -1.01 13.68 -9.45
CA GLY A 76 -1.29 12.40 -8.80
C GLY A 76 -1.89 12.50 -7.41
N GLY A 77 -2.13 13.72 -6.91
CA GLY A 77 -2.77 13.95 -5.61
C GLY A 77 -1.82 13.95 -4.42
N GLU A 78 -0.53 13.76 -4.62
CA GLU A 78 0.48 13.81 -3.56
C GLU A 78 1.64 14.72 -3.96
N GLY A 79 1.77 15.85 -3.27
CA GLY A 79 2.81 16.84 -3.55
C GLY A 79 2.80 17.27 -5.01
N ASP A 80 3.99 17.33 -5.62
CA ASP A 80 4.18 17.71 -7.03
C ASP A 80 4.20 16.49 -7.98
N TRP A 81 3.85 15.29 -7.50
CA TRP A 81 3.92 14.08 -8.29
C TRP A 81 2.77 13.97 -9.30
N ASN A 82 3.08 13.46 -10.47
CA ASN A 82 2.07 13.05 -11.43
C ASN A 82 1.55 11.62 -11.11
N VAL A 83 0.51 11.19 -11.82
CA VAL A 83 -0.11 9.86 -11.61
C VAL A 83 0.89 8.73 -11.82
N ALA A 84 1.78 8.80 -12.82
CA ALA A 84 2.79 7.78 -13.05
C ALA A 84 3.78 7.67 -11.87
N GLU A 85 4.19 8.80 -11.31
CA GLU A 85 5.05 8.87 -10.13
C GLU A 85 4.35 8.30 -8.90
N ALA A 86 3.06 8.65 -8.69
CA ALA A 86 2.27 8.15 -7.56
C ALA A 86 2.07 6.62 -7.64
N VAL A 87 1.67 6.06 -8.79
CA VAL A 87 1.50 4.61 -8.97
C VAL A 87 2.83 3.87 -8.82
N GLY A 88 3.91 4.41 -9.39
CA GLY A 88 5.25 3.83 -9.24
C GLY A 88 5.75 3.88 -7.80
N HIS A 89 5.40 4.93 -7.03
CA HIS A 89 5.64 5.02 -5.60
C HIS A 89 4.89 3.90 -4.84
N VAL A 90 3.60 3.71 -5.12
CA VAL A 90 2.81 2.62 -4.50
C VAL A 90 3.49 1.27 -4.71
N ALA A 91 3.83 0.92 -5.95
CA ALA A 91 4.47 -0.36 -6.27
C ALA A 91 5.80 -0.57 -5.51
N THR A 92 6.59 0.50 -5.36
CA THR A 92 7.87 0.45 -4.64
C THR A 92 7.65 0.39 -3.12
N SER A 93 6.77 1.22 -2.58
CA SER A 93 6.51 1.33 -1.15
C SER A 93 5.94 0.03 -0.58
N ARG A 94 4.89 -0.53 -1.20
CA ARG A 94 4.26 -1.76 -0.71
C ARG A 94 5.24 -2.93 -0.61
N SER A 95 6.09 -3.13 -1.62
CA SER A 95 7.11 -4.18 -1.59
C SER A 95 8.25 -3.85 -0.61
N GLY A 96 8.68 -2.59 -0.55
CA GLY A 96 9.73 -2.13 0.34
C GLY A 96 9.38 -2.29 1.83
N LEU A 97 8.15 -1.96 2.21
CA LEU A 97 7.63 -2.12 3.59
C LEU A 97 7.64 -3.59 4.03
N VAL A 98 7.15 -4.49 3.16
CA VAL A 98 7.12 -5.93 3.47
C VAL A 98 8.52 -6.54 3.45
N LEU A 99 9.39 -6.11 2.54
CA LEU A 99 10.79 -6.54 2.53
C LEU A 99 11.51 -6.11 3.81
N ALA A 100 11.33 -4.86 4.27
CA ALA A 100 11.90 -4.40 5.53
C ALA A 100 11.40 -5.24 6.72
N ALA A 101 10.09 -5.54 6.78
CA ALA A 101 9.55 -6.44 7.80
C ALA A 101 10.20 -7.84 7.74
N SER A 102 10.44 -8.38 6.54
CA SER A 102 11.09 -9.68 6.37
C SER A 102 12.55 -9.70 6.82
N LEU A 103 13.26 -8.57 6.67
CA LEU A 103 14.63 -8.40 7.17
C LEU A 103 14.70 -8.30 8.69
N ALA A 104 13.64 -7.80 9.34
CA ALA A 104 13.54 -7.69 10.79
C ALA A 104 13.05 -8.96 11.49
N ALA A 105 12.28 -9.78 10.80
CA ALA A 105 11.69 -11.01 11.34
C ALA A 105 12.77 -11.95 11.89
N GLY A 106 12.54 -12.46 13.12
CA GLY A 106 13.52 -13.32 13.81
C GLY A 106 14.77 -12.55 14.26
N ASP A 107 14.65 -11.25 14.52
CA ASP A 107 15.76 -10.39 15.00
C ASP A 107 16.98 -10.36 14.04
N ARG A 108 16.69 -10.34 12.73
CA ARG A 108 17.70 -10.45 11.67
C ARG A 108 18.01 -9.12 10.96
N TRP A 109 17.60 -7.97 11.52
CA TRP A 109 17.87 -6.67 10.88
C TRP A 109 19.37 -6.48 10.61
N PRO A 110 19.78 -6.28 9.33
CA PRO A 110 21.20 -6.24 9.00
C PRO A 110 21.87 -4.98 9.57
N PRO A 111 23.08 -5.10 10.15
CA PRO A 111 23.84 -3.95 10.61
C PRO A 111 24.04 -2.89 9.50
N GLY A 112 23.85 -1.62 9.84
CA GLY A 112 24.03 -0.52 8.88
C GLY A 112 22.87 -0.31 7.91
N THR A 113 21.80 -1.14 7.97
CA THR A 113 20.60 -0.91 7.16
C THR A 113 19.87 0.34 7.65
N PRO A 114 19.53 1.30 6.76
CA PRO A 114 18.76 2.47 7.13
C PRO A 114 17.40 2.08 7.73
N ALA A 115 17.05 2.69 8.84
CA ALA A 115 15.76 2.46 9.51
C ALA A 115 14.65 3.43 9.04
N VAL A 116 14.94 4.31 8.09
CA VAL A 116 13.97 5.26 7.53
C VAL A 116 13.90 5.06 6.03
N LEU A 117 12.68 4.84 5.52
CA LEU A 117 12.43 4.82 4.07
C LEU A 117 11.85 6.19 3.67
N PRO A 118 12.56 6.97 2.86
CA PRO A 118 11.99 8.18 2.28
C PRO A 118 10.88 7.81 1.28
N GLY A 119 9.83 8.63 1.20
CA GLY A 119 8.88 8.56 0.10
C GLY A 119 9.60 8.91 -1.20
N ILE A 120 9.73 7.94 -2.10
CA ILE A 120 10.40 8.12 -3.40
C ILE A 120 9.35 8.04 -4.50
N PRO A 121 9.24 9.04 -5.39
CA PRO A 121 8.34 8.98 -6.52
C PRO A 121 8.73 7.83 -7.47
N GLY A 122 7.76 7.33 -8.20
CA GLY A 122 8.01 6.48 -9.35
C GLY A 122 8.63 7.24 -10.52
N PRO A 123 8.81 6.59 -11.68
CA PRO A 123 9.28 7.26 -12.88
C PRO A 123 8.21 8.21 -13.44
N ALA A 124 8.56 9.47 -13.68
CA ALA A 124 7.66 10.52 -14.17
C ALA A 124 7.03 10.22 -15.56
N THR A 125 7.64 9.33 -16.34
CA THR A 125 7.19 8.94 -17.69
C THR A 125 6.74 7.48 -17.75
N GLY A 126 6.16 6.95 -16.67
CA GLY A 126 5.64 5.59 -16.62
C GLY A 126 4.49 5.37 -17.61
N THR A 127 4.55 4.28 -18.40
CA THR A 127 3.43 3.84 -19.24
C THR A 127 2.49 2.94 -18.44
N ARG A 128 1.21 2.85 -18.86
CA ARG A 128 0.20 1.94 -18.26
C ARG A 128 0.77 0.55 -18.04
N ASP A 129 1.21 -0.12 -19.11
CA ASP A 129 1.75 -1.48 -19.04
C ASP A 129 2.99 -1.59 -18.13
N GLY A 130 3.81 -0.55 -18.12
CA GLY A 130 4.99 -0.49 -17.25
C GLY A 130 4.60 -0.42 -15.79
N LEU A 131 3.57 0.34 -15.45
CA LEU A 131 3.06 0.52 -14.10
C LEU A 131 2.34 -0.74 -13.59
N VAL A 132 1.49 -1.36 -14.42
CA VAL A 132 0.84 -2.65 -14.11
C VAL A 132 1.90 -3.72 -13.83
N ARG A 133 2.89 -3.87 -14.72
CA ARG A 133 4.00 -4.82 -14.47
C ARG A 133 4.76 -4.55 -13.17
N ARG A 134 4.90 -3.28 -12.76
CA ARG A 134 5.54 -2.95 -11.46
C ARG A 134 4.67 -3.37 -10.28
N LEU A 135 3.35 -3.20 -10.35
CA LEU A 135 2.41 -3.69 -9.34
C LEU A 135 2.50 -5.23 -9.21
N ASP A 136 2.48 -5.95 -10.32
CA ASP A 136 2.66 -7.41 -10.34
C ASP A 136 3.99 -7.86 -9.73
N GLN A 137 5.08 -7.17 -10.11
CA GLN A 137 6.41 -7.47 -9.57
C GLN A 137 6.46 -7.23 -8.07
N SER A 138 5.83 -6.13 -7.59
CA SER A 138 5.75 -5.82 -6.16
C SER A 138 5.03 -6.91 -5.40
N GLN A 139 3.90 -7.43 -5.93
CA GLN A 139 3.15 -8.52 -5.32
C GLN A 139 3.99 -9.80 -5.20
N ARG A 140 4.74 -10.16 -6.24
CA ARG A 140 5.65 -11.33 -6.19
C ARG A 140 6.78 -11.17 -5.16
N VAL A 141 7.27 -9.94 -4.94
CA VAL A 141 8.24 -9.66 -3.88
C VAL A 141 7.59 -9.85 -2.51
N ILE A 142 6.38 -9.32 -2.32
CA ILE A 142 5.58 -9.44 -1.09
C ILE A 142 5.36 -10.91 -0.73
N GLU A 143 4.91 -11.74 -1.67
CA GLU A 143 4.65 -13.16 -1.46
C GLU A 143 5.87 -13.95 -0.98
N ARG A 144 7.05 -13.60 -1.49
CA ARG A 144 8.31 -14.22 -1.06
C ARG A 144 8.75 -13.72 0.31
N ALA A 145 8.73 -12.39 0.50
CA ALA A 145 9.20 -11.75 1.71
C ALA A 145 8.35 -12.11 2.93
N ALA A 146 7.02 -12.17 2.77
CA ALA A 146 6.10 -12.48 3.86
C ALA A 146 6.30 -13.87 4.47
N ARG A 147 6.83 -14.84 3.72
CA ARG A 147 7.18 -16.16 4.27
C ARG A 147 8.19 -16.08 5.41
N ALA A 148 9.06 -15.08 5.41
CA ALA A 148 10.01 -14.86 6.50
C ALA A 148 9.36 -14.15 7.70
N VAL A 149 8.19 -13.54 7.52
CA VAL A 149 7.43 -12.87 8.58
C VAL A 149 6.45 -13.83 9.26
N GLU A 150 6.07 -14.93 8.61
CA GLU A 150 5.15 -15.91 9.18
C GLU A 150 5.70 -16.50 10.48
N GLY A 151 4.91 -16.39 11.57
CA GLY A 151 5.31 -16.73 12.93
C GLY A 151 6.13 -15.64 13.65
N HIS A 152 6.50 -14.56 12.94
CA HIS A 152 7.29 -13.44 13.44
C HIS A 152 6.53 -12.10 13.39
N GLU A 153 5.20 -12.14 13.24
CA GLU A 153 4.36 -10.94 13.07
C GLU A 153 4.47 -9.96 14.22
N ARG A 154 4.79 -10.46 15.41
CA ARG A 154 4.91 -9.66 16.64
C ARG A 154 6.30 -9.11 16.90
N ASP A 155 7.29 -9.50 16.09
CA ASP A 155 8.66 -9.05 16.25
C ASP A 155 8.77 -7.55 15.99
N ALA A 156 9.69 -6.90 16.70
CA ALA A 156 9.99 -5.50 16.50
C ALA A 156 10.67 -5.29 15.15
N CYS A 157 10.23 -4.27 14.42
CA CYS A 157 10.91 -3.84 13.19
C CYS A 157 11.52 -2.45 13.42
N PRO A 158 12.83 -2.27 13.20
CA PRO A 158 13.50 -0.98 13.38
C PRO A 158 13.04 0.10 12.39
N LEU A 159 12.40 -0.29 11.29
CA LEU A 159 11.91 0.64 10.28
C LEU A 159 11.01 1.71 10.90
N GLU A 160 11.21 2.96 10.50
CA GLU A 160 10.42 4.12 10.90
C GLU A 160 9.86 4.84 9.68
N HIS A 161 8.59 5.15 9.71
CA HIS A 161 7.89 5.86 8.64
C HIS A 161 7.30 7.18 9.18
N PRO A 162 7.37 8.29 8.43
CA PRO A 162 6.91 9.60 8.91
C PRO A 162 5.46 9.61 9.40
N LEU A 163 4.56 8.85 8.77
CA LEU A 163 3.13 8.81 9.13
C LEU A 163 2.84 7.93 10.35
N VAL A 164 3.49 6.78 10.48
CA VAL A 164 3.09 5.76 11.47
C VAL A 164 4.17 5.47 12.51
N GLY A 165 5.36 6.05 12.37
CA GLY A 165 6.50 5.74 13.22
C GLY A 165 6.92 4.27 13.07
N ARG A 166 7.27 3.62 14.19
CA ARG A 166 7.68 2.21 14.20
C ARG A 166 6.48 1.28 14.36
N LEU A 167 6.46 0.22 13.57
CA LEU A 167 5.47 -0.86 13.59
C LEU A 167 6.18 -2.20 13.81
N ARG A 168 5.41 -3.24 14.17
CA ARG A 168 5.88 -4.63 14.21
C ARG A 168 5.88 -5.23 12.80
N CYS A 169 6.53 -6.38 12.62
CA CYS A 169 6.64 -7.01 11.30
C CYS A 169 5.27 -7.25 10.62
N GLY A 170 4.30 -7.86 11.31
CA GLY A 170 2.95 -8.04 10.75
C GLY A 170 2.15 -6.75 10.57
N GLU A 171 2.41 -5.74 11.41
CA GLU A 171 1.79 -4.41 11.28
C GLU A 171 2.24 -3.71 9.98
N TRP A 172 3.49 -3.93 9.53
CA TRP A 172 4.00 -3.39 8.26
C TRP A 172 3.29 -4.00 7.06
N LEU A 173 2.97 -5.29 7.09
CA LEU A 173 2.20 -5.93 6.01
C LEU A 173 0.80 -5.29 5.91
N LEU A 174 0.12 -5.14 7.03
CA LEU A 174 -1.21 -4.52 7.04
C LEU A 174 -1.16 -3.05 6.60
N PHE A 175 -0.13 -2.30 7.06
CA PHE A 175 0.05 -0.91 6.67
C PHE A 175 0.32 -0.76 5.16
N ALA A 176 1.04 -1.69 4.54
CA ALA A 176 1.24 -1.67 3.09
C ALA A 176 -0.11 -1.69 2.33
N GLY A 177 -1.08 -2.50 2.78
CA GLY A 177 -2.42 -2.52 2.19
C GLY A 177 -3.25 -1.26 2.50
N VAL A 178 -3.13 -0.71 3.71
CA VAL A 178 -3.76 0.58 4.03
C VAL A 178 -3.21 1.69 3.14
N HIS A 179 -1.91 1.71 2.90
CA HIS A 179 -1.25 2.65 1.99
C HIS A 179 -1.73 2.46 0.54
N ASP A 180 -1.90 1.22 0.08
CA ASP A 180 -2.51 0.91 -1.22
C ASP A 180 -3.91 1.55 -1.35
N LEU A 181 -4.76 1.42 -0.30
CA LEU A 181 -6.12 1.99 -0.34
C LEU A 181 -6.13 3.52 -0.33
N MET A 182 -5.18 4.17 0.34
CA MET A 182 -5.06 5.63 0.29
C MET A 182 -4.82 6.11 -1.15
N HIS A 183 -3.94 5.46 -1.87
CA HIS A 183 -3.66 5.79 -3.28
C HIS A 183 -4.79 5.34 -4.22
N LEU A 184 -5.43 4.22 -3.93
CA LEU A 184 -6.58 3.75 -4.70
C LEU A 184 -7.74 4.75 -4.64
N GLU A 185 -7.99 5.36 -3.47
CA GLU A 185 -8.97 6.44 -3.31
C GLU A 185 -8.61 7.65 -4.20
N GLN A 186 -7.35 8.08 -4.21
CA GLN A 186 -6.86 9.18 -5.06
C GLN A 186 -7.09 8.88 -6.56
N LEU A 187 -6.79 7.66 -7.00
CA LEU A 187 -6.98 7.24 -8.40
C LEU A 187 -8.47 7.16 -8.78
N HIS A 188 -9.35 6.73 -7.90
CA HIS A 188 -10.79 6.73 -8.13
C HIS A 188 -11.36 8.14 -8.21
N ASP A 189 -10.92 9.05 -7.36
CA ASP A 189 -11.33 10.47 -7.41
C ASP A 189 -10.89 11.13 -8.72
N LEU A 190 -9.66 10.85 -9.19
CA LEU A 190 -9.17 11.30 -10.49
C LEU A 190 -10.01 10.72 -11.63
N SER A 191 -10.25 9.42 -11.65
CA SER A 191 -11.06 8.76 -12.68
C SER A 191 -12.47 9.35 -12.76
N ALA A 192 -13.09 9.60 -11.61
CA ALA A 192 -14.40 10.26 -11.54
C ALA A 192 -14.36 11.72 -12.01
N ALA A 193 -13.26 12.44 -11.80
CA ALA A 193 -13.09 13.80 -12.31
C ALA A 193 -12.96 13.83 -13.84
N LEU A 194 -12.18 12.91 -14.41
CA LEU A 194 -12.00 12.77 -15.86
C LEU A 194 -13.31 12.38 -16.56
N ALA A 195 -14.13 11.52 -15.97
CA ALA A 195 -15.42 11.11 -16.54
C ALA A 195 -16.48 12.23 -16.59
N ARG A 196 -16.24 13.36 -15.91
CA ARG A 196 -17.13 14.55 -15.91
C ARG A 196 -16.74 15.61 -16.93
N GLN A 197 -15.60 15.47 -17.60
CA GLN A 197 -15.11 16.39 -18.64
C GLN A 197 -15.61 15.98 -20.03
#